data_32ecaa1b66536bb77358fbe196bb2b8d
#
_entry.id   32ecaa1b66536bb77358fbe196bb2b8d
#
_cell.length_a   1.000
_cell.length_b   1.000
_cell.length_c   1.000
_cell.angle_alpha   90.00
_cell.angle_beta   90.00
_cell.angle_gamma   90.00
#
_symmetry.space_group_name_H-M   'P 1'
#
loop_
_entity.id
_entity.type
_entity.pdbx_description
1 polymer ?
#
loop_
_entity_poly.entity_id
_entity_poly.type
_entity_poly.pdbx_seq_one_letter_code
_entity_poly.pdbx_strand_id
1 'polypeptide(L)'
;DTVEDVRKGLPSASAFGRLALCPGSFTMEKSCPDESSEAAAEGTLLHRYMEYLLLKDDAAEEGMEFSWHDFLNSREYESAELNHEQVELCGRALRLLNGVKEKILDYPDAFFSLVSTEERRFLSDWIEGGEYSGQWDALFRVGSDLLVLDWKFGRVAVDSAEANRQLEALVPLAAQKANEEGIIYNGIYAAIIQPRVAGPASVTFYDDEAISQAEQDSLAVARAAMDPDAP
;
A
#
# COMPACT_ATOMS: atom_id res chain seq x y z
N ASP A 1 22.33 -3.32 18.59
CA ASP A 1 21.10 -4.00 18.20
C ASP A 1 20.94 -3.77 16.71
N THR A 2 21.09 -4.81 15.92
CA THR A 2 20.82 -4.76 14.47
C THR A 2 19.30 -4.72 14.32
N VAL A 3 18.76 -3.61 13.80
CA VAL A 3 17.36 -3.55 13.41
C VAL A 3 17.11 -4.67 12.40
N GLU A 4 16.21 -5.57 12.72
CA GLU A 4 15.86 -6.68 11.84
C GLU A 4 15.29 -6.10 10.52
N ASP A 5 15.86 -6.49 9.37
CA ASP A 5 15.37 -6.04 8.08
C ASP A 5 13.99 -6.64 7.81
N VAL A 6 12.96 -5.83 8.00
CA VAL A 6 11.56 -6.22 7.79
C VAL A 6 11.27 -6.72 6.37
N ARG A 7 12.14 -6.42 5.39
CA ARG A 7 12.04 -6.89 4.00
C ARG A 7 12.78 -8.20 3.77
N LYS A 8 13.51 -8.70 4.78
CA LYS A 8 14.33 -9.93 4.70
C LYS A 8 15.34 -9.93 3.54
N GLY A 9 15.85 -8.74 3.18
CA GLY A 9 16.77 -8.58 2.05
C GLY A 9 16.15 -8.74 0.66
N LEU A 10 14.82 -8.82 0.56
CA LEU A 10 14.09 -8.99 -0.70
C LEU A 10 13.74 -7.66 -1.36
N PRO A 11 13.50 -7.63 -2.68
CA PRO A 11 12.93 -6.48 -3.38
C PRO A 11 11.58 -6.09 -2.77
N SER A 12 11.29 -4.79 -2.74
CA SER A 12 10.00 -4.27 -2.26
C SER A 12 9.17 -3.72 -3.41
N ALA A 13 7.87 -3.95 -3.39
CA ALA A 13 6.91 -3.43 -4.37
C ALA A 13 7.09 -1.92 -4.62
N SER A 14 7.39 -1.14 -3.57
CA SER A 14 7.64 0.31 -3.68
C SER A 14 8.86 0.68 -4.55
N ALA A 15 9.76 -0.25 -4.80
CA ALA A 15 10.93 -0.05 -5.65
C ALA A 15 10.71 -0.55 -7.10
N PHE A 16 9.60 -1.22 -7.40
CA PHE A 16 9.41 -1.91 -8.68
C PHE A 16 9.44 -1.00 -9.90
N GLY A 17 8.93 0.24 -9.79
CA GLY A 17 9.07 1.21 -10.87
C GLY A 17 10.53 1.45 -11.28
N ARG A 18 11.43 1.51 -10.32
CA ARG A 18 12.88 1.64 -10.55
C ARG A 18 13.53 0.32 -10.96
N LEU A 19 13.18 -0.77 -10.29
CA LEU A 19 13.78 -2.09 -10.54
C LEU A 19 13.43 -2.62 -11.92
N ALA A 20 12.26 -2.33 -12.44
CA ALA A 20 11.87 -2.69 -13.81
C ALA A 20 12.73 -1.99 -14.87
N LEU A 21 13.26 -0.79 -14.57
CA LEU A 21 14.13 -0.02 -15.46
C LEU A 21 15.62 -0.34 -15.27
N CYS A 22 16.02 -0.64 -14.04
CA CYS A 22 17.42 -0.88 -13.68
C CYS A 22 17.47 -1.92 -12.55
N PRO A 23 17.45 -3.21 -12.85
CA PRO A 23 17.48 -4.28 -11.84
C PRO A 23 18.69 -4.20 -10.92
N GLY A 24 19.88 -3.91 -11.43
CA GLY A 24 21.13 -3.76 -10.66
C GLY A 24 21.08 -2.66 -9.60
N SER A 25 20.14 -1.70 -9.70
CA SER A 25 19.94 -0.67 -8.68
C SER A 25 19.56 -1.26 -7.31
N PHE A 26 19.05 -2.49 -7.25
CA PHE A 26 18.76 -3.18 -5.99
C PHE A 26 20.03 -3.44 -5.17
N THR A 27 21.05 -3.97 -5.81
CA THR A 27 22.34 -4.24 -5.15
C THR A 27 23.05 -2.94 -4.79
N MET A 28 22.97 -1.91 -5.65
CA MET A 28 23.59 -0.60 -5.39
C MET A 28 22.94 0.09 -4.18
N GLU A 29 21.62 0.02 -4.01
CA GLU A 29 20.89 0.63 -2.89
C GLU A 29 21.34 0.06 -1.54
N LYS A 30 21.67 -1.23 -1.46
CA LYS A 30 22.19 -1.87 -0.23
C LYS A 30 23.49 -1.26 0.26
N SER A 31 24.26 -0.61 -0.62
CA SER A 31 25.52 0.05 -0.27
C SER A 31 25.36 1.55 0.05
N CYS A 32 24.16 2.12 -0.17
CA CYS A 32 23.89 3.52 0.11
C CYS A 32 23.40 3.70 1.56
N PRO A 33 23.88 4.74 2.27
CA PRO A 33 23.32 5.06 3.58
C PRO A 33 21.85 5.44 3.45
N ASP A 34 21.04 4.97 4.40
CA ASP A 34 19.63 5.33 4.48
C ASP A 34 19.50 6.73 5.10
N GLU A 35 19.41 7.75 4.26
CA GLU A 35 19.22 9.14 4.68
C GLU A 35 17.74 9.47 4.70
N SER A 36 17.15 9.51 5.91
CA SER A 36 15.77 9.99 6.05
C SER A 36 15.72 11.51 5.83
N SER A 37 14.93 11.96 4.86
CA SER A 37 14.64 13.38 4.67
C SER A 37 13.45 13.82 5.55
N GLU A 38 13.36 15.14 5.82
CA GLU A 38 12.20 15.73 6.49
C GLU A 38 10.89 15.40 5.75
N ALA A 39 10.91 15.37 4.43
CA ALA A 39 9.76 14.97 3.61
C ALA A 39 9.40 13.49 3.80
N ALA A 40 10.37 12.61 3.98
CA ALA A 40 10.11 11.19 4.29
C ALA A 40 9.51 11.02 5.69
N ALA A 41 10.02 11.77 6.67
CA ALA A 41 9.45 11.78 8.03
C ALA A 41 8.02 12.31 8.05
N GLU A 42 7.72 13.41 7.32
CA GLU A 42 6.36 13.90 7.14
C GLU A 42 5.46 12.84 6.51
N GLY A 43 5.92 12.18 5.44
CA GLY A 43 5.18 11.10 4.78
C GLY A 43 4.81 9.99 5.75
N THR A 44 5.78 9.51 6.55
CA THR A 44 5.55 8.49 7.56
C THR A 44 4.51 8.91 8.60
N LEU A 45 4.56 10.15 9.08
CA LEU A 45 3.57 10.69 10.03
C LEU A 45 2.16 10.71 9.43
N LEU A 46 2.03 11.13 8.17
CA LEU A 46 0.74 11.20 7.47
C LEU A 46 0.15 9.80 7.23
N HIS A 47 0.98 8.80 6.86
CA HIS A 47 0.53 7.40 6.74
C HIS A 47 0.01 6.87 8.08
N ARG A 48 0.74 7.06 9.18
CA ARG A 48 0.29 6.68 10.53
C ARG A 48 -1.03 7.32 10.92
N TYR A 49 -1.22 8.60 10.54
CA TYR A 49 -2.47 9.29 10.85
C TYR A 49 -3.64 8.77 9.99
N MET A 50 -3.39 8.42 8.72
CA MET A 50 -4.40 7.77 7.88
C MET A 50 -4.78 6.39 8.44
N GLU A 51 -3.81 5.59 8.87
CA GLU A 51 -4.06 4.32 9.55
C GLU A 51 -4.96 4.52 10.77
N TYR A 52 -4.62 5.49 11.63
CA TYR A 52 -5.45 5.84 12.79
C TYR A 52 -6.89 6.20 12.40
N LEU A 53 -7.08 7.04 11.38
CA LEU A 53 -8.40 7.47 10.95
C LEU A 53 -9.25 6.30 10.44
N LEU A 54 -8.66 5.39 9.66
CA LEU A 54 -9.36 4.20 9.16
C LEU A 54 -9.75 3.25 10.30
N LEU A 55 -8.83 2.96 11.22
CA LEU A 55 -9.09 2.10 12.38
C LEU A 55 -10.08 2.73 13.36
N LYS A 56 -10.07 4.07 13.50
CA LYS A 56 -11.03 4.78 14.33
C LYS A 56 -12.45 4.68 13.78
N ASP A 57 -12.60 4.81 12.46
CA ASP A 57 -13.91 4.68 11.81
C ASP A 57 -14.44 3.24 11.97
N ASP A 58 -13.59 2.23 11.75
CA ASP A 58 -13.92 0.81 11.93
C ASP A 58 -14.30 0.51 13.40
N ALA A 59 -13.51 0.99 14.35
CA ALA A 59 -13.79 0.83 15.79
C ALA A 59 -15.08 1.53 16.23
N ALA A 60 -15.42 2.66 15.64
CA ALA A 60 -16.64 3.41 15.94
C ALA A 60 -17.90 2.64 15.51
N GLU A 61 -17.85 1.86 14.43
CA GLU A 61 -18.91 0.95 14.01
C GLU A 61 -19.19 -0.15 15.07
N GLU A 62 -18.14 -0.56 15.81
CA GLU A 62 -18.22 -1.50 16.93
C GLU A 62 -18.53 -0.84 18.29
N GLY A 63 -18.71 0.49 18.31
CA GLY A 63 -18.99 1.26 19.52
C GLY A 63 -17.76 1.50 20.40
N MET A 64 -16.57 1.34 19.88
CA MET A 64 -15.30 1.63 20.54
C MET A 64 -14.76 2.99 20.12
N GLU A 65 -14.14 3.69 21.06
CA GLU A 65 -13.44 4.95 20.79
C GLU A 65 -12.00 4.87 21.31
N PHE A 66 -11.06 5.37 20.54
CA PHE A 66 -9.69 5.56 20.98
C PHE A 66 -9.08 6.83 20.37
N SER A 67 -8.18 7.47 21.12
CA SER A 67 -7.55 8.71 20.70
C SER A 67 -6.31 8.45 19.83
N TRP A 68 -5.84 9.51 19.15
CA TRP A 68 -4.57 9.46 18.45
C TRP A 68 -3.39 9.06 19.36
N HIS A 69 -3.41 9.52 20.61
CA HIS A 69 -2.38 9.16 21.59
C HIS A 69 -2.43 7.66 21.94
N ASP A 70 -3.63 7.10 22.15
CA ASP A 70 -3.80 5.67 22.42
C ASP A 70 -3.34 4.83 21.22
N PHE A 71 -3.63 5.26 20.00
CA PHE A 71 -3.15 4.63 18.78
C PHE A 71 -1.61 4.61 18.72
N LEU A 72 -0.94 5.75 18.93
CA LEU A 72 0.52 5.81 18.92
C LEU A 72 1.13 4.87 19.95
N ASN A 73 0.58 4.85 21.17
CA ASN A 73 1.05 3.97 22.25
C ASN A 73 0.84 2.48 21.90
N SER A 74 -0.29 2.12 21.28
CA SER A 74 -0.60 0.74 20.91
C SER A 74 0.33 0.18 19.83
N ARG A 75 0.90 1.07 19.00
CA ARG A 75 1.84 0.75 17.94
C ARG A 75 3.30 0.98 18.31
N GLU A 76 3.57 1.37 19.57
CA GLU A 76 4.91 1.73 20.03
C GLU A 76 5.58 2.85 19.21
N TYR A 77 4.76 3.72 18.60
CA TYR A 77 5.25 4.87 17.85
C TYR A 77 5.65 6.00 18.79
N GLU A 78 6.67 6.75 18.39
CA GLU A 78 7.02 7.97 19.09
C GLU A 78 5.86 8.97 19.07
N SER A 79 5.72 9.73 20.17
CA SER A 79 4.71 10.79 20.25
C SER A 79 4.91 11.81 19.13
N ALA A 80 3.84 12.09 18.41
CA ALA A 80 3.86 13.03 17.30
C ALA A 80 2.56 13.83 17.25
N GLU A 81 2.67 15.10 16.91
CA GLU A 81 1.55 15.99 16.70
C GLU A 81 1.46 16.39 15.23
N LEU A 82 0.25 16.45 14.71
CA LEU A 82 -0.01 16.98 13.38
C LEU A 82 -0.39 18.46 13.46
N ASN A 83 0.15 19.23 12.53
CA ASN A 83 -0.31 20.60 12.35
C ASN A 83 -1.61 20.65 11.54
N HIS A 84 -2.24 21.82 11.50
CA HIS A 84 -3.53 22.02 10.83
C HIS A 84 -3.48 21.65 9.33
N GLU A 85 -2.40 21.99 8.61
CA GLU A 85 -2.25 21.68 7.19
C GLU A 85 -2.21 20.16 6.96
N GLN A 86 -1.51 19.43 7.81
CA GLN A 86 -1.41 17.97 7.75
C GLN A 86 -2.77 17.29 8.01
N VAL A 87 -3.52 17.77 8.99
CA VAL A 87 -4.88 17.26 9.27
C VAL A 87 -5.82 17.54 8.09
N GLU A 88 -5.78 18.74 7.51
CA GLU A 88 -6.58 19.05 6.32
C GLU A 88 -6.21 18.20 5.11
N LEU A 89 -4.91 17.91 4.95
CA LEU A 89 -4.42 17.06 3.86
C LEU A 89 -4.96 15.63 3.98
N CYS A 90 -4.94 15.05 5.18
CA CYS A 90 -5.54 13.75 5.45
C CYS A 90 -7.06 13.76 5.26
N GLY A 91 -7.74 14.81 5.69
CA GLY A 91 -9.18 15.02 5.40
C GLY A 91 -9.47 15.07 3.90
N ARG A 92 -8.57 15.66 3.10
CA ARG A 92 -8.68 15.62 1.63
C ARG A 92 -8.46 14.22 1.08
N ALA A 93 -7.51 13.45 1.63
CA ALA A 93 -7.29 12.06 1.24
C ALA A 93 -8.54 11.19 1.48
N LEU A 94 -9.21 11.34 2.64
CA LEU A 94 -10.48 10.65 2.92
C LEU A 94 -11.60 11.05 1.95
N ARG A 95 -11.71 12.32 1.57
CA ARG A 95 -12.69 12.74 0.55
C ARG A 95 -12.41 12.10 -0.80
N LEU A 96 -11.15 11.95 -1.18
CA LEU A 96 -10.77 11.26 -2.42
C LEU A 96 -11.07 9.76 -2.33
N LEU A 97 -10.86 9.12 -1.17
CA LEU A 97 -11.28 7.73 -0.93
C LEU A 97 -12.79 7.56 -1.08
N ASN A 98 -13.58 8.49 -0.56
CA ASN A 98 -15.03 8.46 -0.76
C ASN A 98 -15.40 8.55 -2.25
N GLY A 99 -14.70 9.39 -3.02
CA GLY A 99 -14.88 9.44 -4.47
C GLY A 99 -14.48 8.14 -5.20
N VAL A 100 -13.46 7.41 -4.70
CA VAL A 100 -13.14 6.05 -5.17
C VAL A 100 -14.29 5.10 -4.85
N LYS A 101 -14.77 5.13 -3.61
CA LYS A 101 -15.89 4.31 -3.13
C LYS A 101 -17.14 4.51 -3.99
N GLU A 102 -17.54 5.77 -4.23
CA GLU A 102 -18.68 6.11 -5.10
C GLU A 102 -18.52 5.61 -6.55
N LYS A 103 -17.28 5.58 -7.05
CA LYS A 103 -16.98 5.15 -8.43
C LYS A 103 -17.04 3.63 -8.61
N ILE A 104 -16.65 2.86 -7.59
CA ILE A 104 -16.50 1.40 -7.69
C ILE A 104 -17.70 0.63 -7.11
N LEU A 105 -18.53 1.25 -6.30
CA LEU A 105 -19.75 0.64 -5.77
C LEU A 105 -20.91 0.82 -6.74
N ASP A 106 -21.52 -0.29 -7.16
CA ASP A 106 -22.70 -0.29 -8.02
C ASP A 106 -23.95 0.23 -7.29
N TYR A 107 -23.96 0.14 -5.95
CA TYR A 107 -25.09 0.55 -5.11
C TYR A 107 -24.59 1.31 -3.87
N PRO A 108 -25.32 2.35 -3.42
CA PRO A 108 -24.93 3.15 -2.25
C PRO A 108 -24.77 2.35 -0.94
N ASP A 109 -25.51 1.26 -0.81
CA ASP A 109 -25.52 0.39 0.37
C ASP A 109 -24.63 -0.85 0.21
N ALA A 110 -23.80 -0.91 -0.84
CA ALA A 110 -22.89 -2.02 -1.02
C ALA A 110 -21.85 -2.03 0.09
N PHE A 111 -21.49 -3.25 0.50
CA PHE A 111 -20.57 -3.50 1.61
C PHE A 111 -19.20 -2.89 1.32
N PHE A 112 -18.70 -2.11 2.27
CA PHE A 112 -17.36 -1.53 2.24
C PHE A 112 -16.76 -1.62 3.64
N SER A 113 -15.79 -2.49 3.85
CA SER A 113 -15.16 -2.68 5.15
C SER A 113 -13.65 -2.75 5.03
N LEU A 114 -12.97 -2.29 6.07
CA LEU A 114 -11.54 -2.43 6.20
C LEU A 114 -11.18 -3.90 6.45
N VAL A 115 -10.18 -4.40 5.73
CA VAL A 115 -9.59 -5.74 5.95
C VAL A 115 -8.31 -5.62 6.75
N SER A 116 -7.42 -4.71 6.34
CA SER A 116 -6.16 -4.44 7.05
C SER A 116 -5.55 -3.10 6.64
N THR A 117 -4.67 -2.58 7.52
CA THR A 117 -3.85 -1.39 7.27
C THR A 117 -2.37 -1.71 7.44
N GLU A 118 -1.50 -0.99 6.72
CA GLU A 118 -0.03 -1.04 6.86
C GLU A 118 0.53 -2.47 6.93
N GLU A 119 -0.14 -3.41 6.28
CA GLU A 119 0.25 -4.82 6.32
C GLU A 119 1.30 -5.12 5.25
N ARG A 120 2.44 -5.69 5.71
CA ARG A 120 3.48 -6.21 4.82
C ARG A 120 3.25 -7.68 4.54
N ARG A 121 3.33 -8.03 3.26
CA ARG A 121 3.23 -9.41 2.78
C ARG A 121 4.44 -9.77 1.92
N PHE A 122 4.66 -11.07 1.78
CA PHE A 122 5.72 -11.65 0.97
C PHE A 122 5.07 -12.58 -0.06
N LEU A 123 5.33 -12.36 -1.33
CA LEU A 123 4.89 -13.32 -2.33
C LEU A 123 5.79 -14.54 -2.27
N SER A 124 5.16 -15.69 -2.07
CA SER A 124 5.81 -16.97 -1.93
C SER A 124 5.17 -17.93 -2.94
N ASP A 125 5.83 -18.17 -4.06
CA ASP A 125 5.34 -19.20 -4.99
C ASP A 125 5.86 -20.60 -4.58
N TRP A 126 7.17 -20.76 -4.36
CA TRP A 126 7.78 -22.04 -4.00
C TRP A 126 9.06 -21.89 -3.17
N ILE A 127 9.48 -20.65 -2.88
CA ILE A 127 10.71 -20.33 -2.17
C ILE A 127 10.38 -19.98 -0.72
N GLU A 128 10.96 -20.71 0.21
CA GLU A 128 10.88 -20.36 1.63
C GLU A 128 11.41 -18.94 1.86
N GLY A 129 10.55 -18.02 2.35
CA GLY A 129 10.87 -16.62 2.58
C GLY A 129 10.34 -15.65 1.52
N GLY A 130 9.80 -16.16 0.40
CA GLY A 130 9.23 -15.32 -0.67
C GLY A 130 10.26 -14.81 -1.69
N GLU A 131 9.79 -14.17 -2.76
CA GLU A 131 10.61 -13.60 -3.83
C GLU A 131 10.64 -12.06 -3.77
N TYR A 132 9.57 -11.44 -3.29
CA TYR A 132 9.51 -10.01 -3.00
C TYR A 132 8.53 -9.72 -1.87
N SER A 133 8.57 -8.51 -1.36
CA SER A 133 7.63 -8.04 -0.36
C SER A 133 6.91 -6.79 -0.84
N GLY A 134 5.72 -6.56 -0.31
CA GLY A 134 4.98 -5.32 -0.47
C GLY A 134 4.22 -4.98 0.79
N GLN A 135 3.97 -3.71 0.98
CA GLN A 135 3.12 -3.20 2.05
C GLN A 135 2.10 -2.28 1.40
N TRP A 136 0.83 -2.58 1.60
CA TRP A 136 -0.24 -1.64 1.25
C TRP A 136 -0.55 -0.74 2.44
N ASP A 137 -1.10 0.41 2.15
CA ASP A 137 -1.54 1.33 3.20
C ASP A 137 -2.90 0.91 3.76
N ALA A 138 -3.79 0.43 2.89
CA ALA A 138 -5.06 -0.17 3.29
C ALA A 138 -5.54 -1.20 2.27
N LEU A 139 -6.20 -2.25 2.77
CA LEU A 139 -6.94 -3.24 2.01
C LEU A 139 -8.40 -3.21 2.48
N PHE A 140 -9.34 -3.07 1.55
CA PHE A 140 -10.77 -3.08 1.82
C PHE A 140 -11.45 -4.22 1.08
N ARG A 141 -12.56 -4.69 1.65
CA ARG A 141 -13.57 -5.45 0.94
C ARG A 141 -14.63 -4.50 0.41
N VAL A 142 -14.97 -4.62 -0.87
CA VAL A 142 -15.85 -3.70 -1.59
C VAL A 142 -16.88 -4.52 -2.36
N GLY A 143 -18.05 -4.72 -1.79
CA GLY A 143 -19.04 -5.63 -2.35
C GLY A 143 -18.47 -7.04 -2.48
N SER A 144 -18.36 -7.53 -3.73
CA SER A 144 -17.76 -8.83 -4.08
C SER A 144 -16.29 -8.75 -4.48
N ASP A 145 -15.67 -7.59 -4.35
CA ASP A 145 -14.29 -7.34 -4.79
C ASP A 145 -13.41 -6.89 -3.62
N LEU A 146 -12.11 -6.73 -3.90
CA LEU A 146 -11.16 -6.10 -2.99
C LEU A 146 -10.70 -4.74 -3.54
N LEU A 147 -10.20 -3.88 -2.66
CA LEU A 147 -9.54 -2.63 -3.02
C LEU A 147 -8.21 -2.51 -2.27
N VAL A 148 -7.11 -2.54 -3.01
CA VAL A 148 -5.76 -2.19 -2.52
C VAL A 148 -5.56 -0.70 -2.68
N LEU A 149 -5.14 -0.03 -1.62
CA LEU A 149 -4.96 1.41 -1.58
C LEU A 149 -3.52 1.78 -1.23
N ASP A 150 -3.00 2.81 -1.90
CA ASP A 150 -1.70 3.43 -1.65
C ASP A 150 -1.85 4.95 -1.59
N TRP A 151 -1.45 5.55 -0.45
CA TRP A 151 -1.43 6.99 -0.24
C TRP A 151 -0.12 7.58 -0.74
N LYS A 152 -0.18 8.67 -1.49
CA LYS A 152 1.00 9.41 -1.95
C LYS A 152 0.91 10.87 -1.51
N PHE A 153 1.61 11.20 -0.43
CA PHE A 153 1.63 12.55 0.16
C PHE A 153 2.67 13.48 -0.48
N GLY A 154 3.44 13.00 -1.44
CA GLY A 154 4.39 13.80 -2.21
C GLY A 154 3.69 14.86 -3.09
N ARG A 155 4.47 15.89 -3.49
CA ARG A 155 4.00 16.98 -4.37
C ARG A 155 4.14 16.65 -5.85
N VAL A 156 4.94 15.64 -6.17
CA VAL A 156 5.15 15.18 -7.56
C VAL A 156 4.09 14.12 -7.89
N ALA A 157 3.44 14.29 -9.04
CA ALA A 157 2.51 13.30 -9.52
C ALA A 157 3.23 11.97 -9.79
N VAL A 158 2.65 10.86 -9.35
CA VAL A 158 3.12 9.52 -9.70
C VAL A 158 2.30 8.98 -10.87
N ASP A 159 2.75 7.85 -11.43
CA ASP A 159 2.03 7.15 -12.50
C ASP A 159 0.59 6.82 -12.06
N SER A 160 -0.31 6.77 -13.04
CA SER A 160 -1.69 6.35 -12.80
C SER A 160 -1.74 4.93 -12.25
N ALA A 161 -2.84 4.56 -11.58
CA ALA A 161 -3.01 3.23 -11.01
C ALA A 161 -2.78 2.10 -12.03
N GLU A 162 -3.20 2.32 -13.28
CA GLU A 162 -3.02 1.37 -14.41
C GLU A 162 -1.54 1.16 -14.78
N ALA A 163 -0.71 2.21 -14.67
CA ALA A 163 0.71 2.16 -15.04
C ALA A 163 1.65 2.01 -13.85
N ASN A 164 1.13 1.91 -12.64
CA ASN A 164 1.92 1.94 -11.41
C ASN A 164 2.41 0.54 -11.02
N ARG A 165 3.71 0.31 -11.17
CA ARG A 165 4.37 -0.96 -10.86
C ARG A 165 4.30 -1.35 -9.37
N GLN A 166 4.18 -0.38 -8.46
CA GLN A 166 3.98 -0.69 -7.04
C GLN A 166 2.61 -1.32 -6.82
N LEU A 167 1.54 -0.73 -7.35
CA LEU A 167 0.19 -1.28 -7.24
C LEU A 167 0.07 -2.63 -7.93
N GLU A 168 0.64 -2.75 -9.13
CA GLU A 168 0.69 -4.03 -9.85
C GLU A 168 1.28 -5.15 -8.98
N ALA A 169 2.38 -4.86 -8.24
CA ALA A 169 3.00 -5.82 -7.35
C ALA A 169 2.23 -6.04 -6.03
N LEU A 170 1.38 -5.12 -5.59
CA LEU A 170 0.55 -5.29 -4.40
C LEU A 170 -0.68 -6.17 -4.66
N VAL A 171 -1.19 -6.18 -5.88
CA VAL A 171 -2.39 -6.95 -6.26
C VAL A 171 -2.25 -8.46 -6.01
N PRO A 172 -1.18 -9.16 -6.45
CA PRO A 172 -0.99 -10.58 -6.15
C PRO A 172 -0.85 -10.87 -4.66
N LEU A 173 -0.23 -9.96 -3.89
CA LEU A 173 -0.12 -10.09 -2.44
C LEU A 173 -1.49 -10.01 -1.75
N ALA A 174 -2.37 -9.13 -2.23
CA ALA A 174 -3.75 -9.04 -1.73
C ALA A 174 -4.56 -10.28 -2.11
N ALA A 175 -4.39 -10.81 -3.32
CA ALA A 175 -5.00 -12.06 -3.75
C ALA A 175 -4.55 -13.24 -2.88
N GLN A 176 -3.24 -13.34 -2.61
CA GLN A 176 -2.69 -14.36 -1.72
C GLN A 176 -3.30 -14.28 -0.31
N LYS A 177 -3.37 -13.08 0.28
CA LYS A 177 -4.01 -12.88 1.60
C LYS A 177 -5.47 -13.34 1.59
N ALA A 178 -6.23 -12.92 0.58
CA ALA A 178 -7.63 -13.29 0.47
C ALA A 178 -7.81 -14.80 0.40
N ASN A 179 -6.99 -15.49 -0.38
CA ASN A 179 -7.02 -16.95 -0.50
C ASN A 179 -6.67 -17.64 0.83
N GLU A 180 -5.66 -17.15 1.55
CA GLU A 180 -5.26 -17.68 2.86
C GLU A 180 -6.35 -17.51 3.92
N GLU A 181 -7.08 -16.40 3.89
CA GLU A 181 -8.16 -16.08 4.83
C GLU A 181 -9.54 -16.57 4.38
N GLY A 182 -9.63 -17.19 3.20
CA GLY A 182 -10.90 -17.69 2.65
C GLY A 182 -11.87 -16.57 2.23
N ILE A 183 -11.35 -15.38 1.93
CA ILE A 183 -12.12 -14.25 1.40
C ILE A 183 -12.41 -14.52 -0.08
N ILE A 184 -13.70 -14.63 -0.42
CA ILE A 184 -14.13 -14.78 -1.81
C ILE A 184 -14.23 -13.39 -2.44
N TYR A 185 -13.61 -13.22 -3.62
CA TYR A 185 -13.66 -11.99 -4.42
C TYR A 185 -13.75 -12.33 -5.92
N ASN A 186 -14.27 -11.40 -6.74
CA ASN A 186 -14.34 -11.54 -8.20
C ASN A 186 -13.16 -10.82 -8.90
N GLY A 187 -12.59 -9.81 -8.24
CA GLY A 187 -11.46 -9.06 -8.76
C GLY A 187 -10.91 -8.09 -7.72
N ILE A 188 -9.87 -7.36 -8.10
CA ILE A 188 -9.17 -6.43 -7.20
C ILE A 188 -9.08 -5.06 -7.86
N TYR A 189 -9.67 -4.06 -7.23
CA TYR A 189 -9.38 -2.67 -7.52
C TYR A 189 -8.05 -2.27 -6.90
N ALA A 190 -7.29 -1.46 -7.60
CA ALA A 190 -6.08 -0.83 -7.07
C ALA A 190 -6.20 0.68 -7.24
N ALA A 191 -5.94 1.44 -6.19
CA ALA A 191 -6.10 2.89 -6.20
C ALA A 191 -4.90 3.63 -5.63
N ILE A 192 -4.56 4.76 -6.27
CA ILE A 192 -3.61 5.75 -5.76
C ILE A 192 -4.37 7.02 -5.41
N ILE A 193 -4.15 7.50 -4.19
CA ILE A 193 -4.70 8.76 -3.72
C ILE A 193 -3.58 9.75 -3.42
N GLN A 194 -3.56 10.85 -4.19
CA GLN A 194 -2.59 11.94 -4.05
C GLN A 194 -3.27 13.24 -3.65
N PRO A 195 -3.44 13.54 -2.35
CA PRO A 195 -4.20 14.71 -1.92
C PRO A 195 -3.51 16.05 -2.23
N ARG A 196 -2.21 16.06 -2.54
CA ARG A 196 -1.47 17.28 -2.97
C ARG A 196 -1.51 17.52 -4.47
N VAL A 197 -1.95 16.54 -5.24
CA VAL A 197 -2.10 16.65 -6.70
C VAL A 197 -3.56 16.94 -7.04
N ALA A 198 -3.78 17.80 -8.05
CA ALA A 198 -5.13 18.12 -8.49
C ALA A 198 -5.75 16.95 -9.27
N GLY A 199 -7.05 16.77 -9.09
CA GLY A 199 -7.81 15.73 -9.80
C GLY A 199 -8.37 14.64 -8.88
N PRO A 200 -9.14 13.71 -9.44
CA PRO A 200 -9.66 12.55 -8.71
C PRO A 200 -8.54 11.53 -8.45
N ALA A 201 -8.80 10.60 -7.53
CA ALA A 201 -7.96 9.44 -7.34
C ALA A 201 -7.89 8.58 -8.62
N SER A 202 -6.73 7.97 -8.87
CA SER A 202 -6.57 7.03 -9.96
C SER A 202 -6.93 5.62 -9.49
N VAL A 203 -7.74 4.91 -10.27
CA VAL A 203 -8.25 3.58 -9.95
C VAL A 203 -8.21 2.70 -11.19
N THR A 204 -7.76 1.47 -11.03
CA THR A 204 -7.79 0.42 -12.05
C THR A 204 -8.37 -0.87 -11.47
N PHE A 205 -8.82 -1.79 -12.31
CA PHE A 205 -9.41 -3.08 -11.93
C PHE A 205 -8.61 -4.23 -12.53
N TYR A 206 -8.38 -5.25 -11.73
CA TYR A 206 -7.71 -6.49 -12.09
C TYR A 206 -8.70 -7.65 -11.94
N ASP A 207 -9.07 -8.28 -13.04
CA ASP A 207 -9.74 -9.58 -13.05
C ASP A 207 -8.74 -10.72 -12.82
N ASP A 208 -9.19 -11.95 -12.83
CA ASP A 208 -8.34 -13.12 -12.58
C ASP A 208 -7.14 -13.22 -13.55
N GLU A 209 -7.36 -12.88 -14.82
CA GLU A 209 -6.29 -12.91 -15.82
C GLU A 209 -5.26 -11.79 -15.57
N ALA A 210 -5.73 -10.59 -15.28
CA ALA A 210 -4.88 -9.46 -14.96
C ALA A 210 -4.11 -9.66 -13.64
N ILE A 211 -4.72 -10.29 -12.61
CA ILE A 211 -4.04 -10.66 -11.36
C ILE A 211 -2.91 -11.65 -11.64
N SER A 212 -3.19 -12.69 -12.42
CA SER A 212 -2.18 -13.69 -12.80
C SER A 212 -1.03 -13.07 -13.61
N GLN A 213 -1.34 -12.14 -14.52
CA GLN A 213 -0.31 -11.43 -15.28
C GLN A 213 0.53 -10.51 -14.37
N ALA A 214 -0.10 -9.77 -13.47
CA ALA A 214 0.57 -8.91 -12.51
C ALA A 214 1.54 -9.71 -11.60
N GLU A 215 1.16 -10.93 -11.21
CA GLU A 215 2.02 -11.83 -10.46
C GLU A 215 3.26 -12.22 -11.26
N GLN A 216 3.08 -12.68 -12.50
CA GLN A 216 4.19 -13.07 -13.39
C GLN A 216 5.16 -11.91 -13.65
N ASP A 217 4.63 -10.72 -13.94
CA ASP A 217 5.42 -9.52 -14.21
C ASP A 217 6.20 -9.10 -12.95
N SER A 218 5.56 -9.15 -11.79
CA SER A 218 6.19 -8.82 -10.51
C SER A 218 7.30 -9.80 -10.14
N LEU A 219 7.08 -11.09 -10.35
CA LEU A 219 8.09 -12.12 -10.15
C LEU A 219 9.27 -11.94 -11.10
N ALA A 220 9.02 -11.59 -12.35
CA ALA A 220 10.08 -11.30 -13.32
C ALA A 220 10.96 -10.12 -12.89
N VAL A 221 10.36 -9.03 -12.41
CA VAL A 221 11.09 -7.86 -11.87
C VAL A 221 11.91 -8.24 -10.64
N ALA A 222 11.32 -8.99 -9.71
CA ALA A 222 12.00 -9.40 -8.48
C ALA A 222 13.20 -10.31 -8.77
N ARG A 223 13.04 -11.31 -9.65
CA ARG A 223 14.10 -12.23 -10.06
C ARG A 223 15.23 -11.50 -10.77
N ALA A 224 14.90 -10.58 -11.68
CA ALA A 224 15.91 -9.76 -12.35
C ALA A 224 16.70 -8.90 -11.36
N ALA A 225 16.06 -8.33 -10.34
CA ALA A 225 16.71 -7.51 -9.32
C ALA A 225 17.62 -8.34 -8.37
N MET A 226 17.33 -9.63 -8.20
CA MET A 226 18.11 -10.55 -7.37
C MET A 226 19.23 -11.23 -8.13
N ASP A 227 19.29 -11.09 -9.45
CA ASP A 227 20.37 -11.62 -10.27
C ASP A 227 21.69 -10.89 -9.92
N PRO A 228 22.75 -11.61 -9.51
CA PRO A 228 24.03 -11.01 -9.17
C PRO A 228 24.72 -10.32 -10.37
N ASP A 229 24.36 -10.71 -11.58
CA ASP A 229 24.89 -10.15 -12.83
C ASP A 229 23.96 -9.09 -13.45
N ALA A 230 22.94 -8.64 -12.72
CA ALA A 230 21.97 -7.64 -13.20
C ALA A 230 22.68 -6.32 -13.59
N PRO A 231 22.40 -5.76 -14.78
CA PRO A 231 23.00 -4.52 -15.27
C PRO A 231 22.53 -3.27 -14.52
#